data_07f30f3abba816715d8eeaa20b75c1a1
#
_entry.id   07f30f3abba816715d8eeaa20b75c1a1
#
_cell.length_a   1.000
_cell.length_b   1.000
_cell.length_c   1.000
_cell.angle_alpha   90.00
_cell.angle_beta   90.00
_cell.angle_gamma   90.00
#
_symmetry.space_group_name_H-M   'P 1'
#
loop_
_entity.id
_entity.type
_entity.pdbx_description
1 polymer ?
#
loop_
_entity_poly.entity_id
_entity_poly.type
_entity_poly.pdbx_seq_one_letter_code
_entity_poly.pdbx_strand_id
1 'polypeptide(L)'
;MNRWLAVIPLLALVALVAFAALRLGDVAGRNLADGRGSEYRPEALIGQPVPETVLPMLTGATAGPGVLDLKTAGVGKPMLINVFASWCAPCRIEHPQLMALKARGVAVVGVAWKDDPADTRAFLEELGDPYSMVLIDREGRAGLDLGITGAPETFAVDAMGRVVAKASAPLVNQAEIDRLVAAIQAPPRPLPTATRR
;
A
#
# COMPACT_ATOMS: atom_id res chain seq x y z
N MET A 1 -26.55 3.13 58.00
CA MET A 1 -26.12 2.91 56.60
C MET A 1 -24.67 2.46 56.61
N ASN A 2 -24.42 1.22 56.22
CA ASN A 2 -23.08 0.60 56.36
C ASN A 2 -22.07 1.27 55.44
N ARG A 3 -21.12 2.00 56.01
CA ARG A 3 -20.01 2.67 55.27
C ARG A 3 -19.21 1.66 54.41
N TRP A 4 -19.27 0.39 54.73
CA TRP A 4 -18.65 -0.71 54.01
C TRP A 4 -19.26 -0.96 52.61
N LEU A 5 -20.57 -0.70 52.43
CA LEU A 5 -21.23 -0.87 51.13
C LEU A 5 -20.76 0.14 50.08
N ALA A 6 -20.20 1.31 50.47
CA ALA A 6 -19.64 2.28 49.56
C ALA A 6 -18.17 1.98 49.17
N VAL A 7 -17.45 1.18 49.97
CA VAL A 7 -16.04 0.87 49.74
C VAL A 7 -15.88 -0.32 48.77
N ILE A 8 -16.84 -1.27 48.80
CA ILE A 8 -16.79 -2.46 47.92
C ILE A 8 -16.71 -2.11 46.43
N PRO A 9 -17.56 -1.22 45.86
CA PRO A 9 -17.47 -0.89 44.45
C PRO A 9 -16.16 -0.17 44.09
N LEU A 10 -15.62 0.64 45.01
CA LEU A 10 -14.35 1.33 44.80
C LEU A 10 -13.17 0.32 44.73
N LEU A 11 -13.15 -0.63 45.66
CA LEU A 11 -12.13 -1.70 45.65
C LEU A 11 -12.24 -2.58 44.40
N ALA A 12 -13.47 -2.90 43.99
CA ALA A 12 -13.70 -3.66 42.75
C ALA A 12 -13.19 -2.89 41.50
N LEU A 13 -13.42 -1.59 41.46
CA LEU A 13 -12.91 -0.74 40.37
C LEU A 13 -11.38 -0.69 40.35
N VAL A 14 -10.74 -0.49 41.51
CA VAL A 14 -9.28 -0.47 41.63
C VAL A 14 -8.69 -1.83 41.23
N ALA A 15 -9.30 -2.94 41.66
CA ALA A 15 -8.86 -4.28 41.26
C ALA A 15 -9.01 -4.51 39.75
N LEU A 16 -10.10 -4.03 39.15
CA LEU A 16 -10.32 -4.12 37.70
C LEU A 16 -9.27 -3.31 36.91
N VAL A 17 -9.00 -2.08 37.33
CA VAL A 17 -8.00 -1.22 36.70
C VAL A 17 -6.60 -1.82 36.83
N ALA A 18 -6.24 -2.32 38.02
CA ALA A 18 -4.97 -2.99 38.26
C ALA A 18 -4.83 -4.26 37.40
N PHE A 19 -5.88 -5.08 37.31
CA PHE A 19 -5.90 -6.26 36.45
C PHE A 19 -5.75 -5.89 34.96
N ALA A 20 -6.48 -4.86 34.50
CA ALA A 20 -6.36 -4.39 33.12
C ALA A 20 -4.95 -3.85 32.83
N ALA A 21 -4.35 -3.08 33.74
CA ALA A 21 -2.99 -2.56 33.59
C ALA A 21 -1.94 -3.68 33.54
N LEU A 22 -2.07 -4.70 34.40
CA LEU A 22 -1.19 -5.87 34.38
C LEU A 22 -1.33 -6.68 33.08
N ARG A 23 -2.57 -6.88 32.60
CA ARG A 23 -2.82 -7.60 31.35
C ARG A 23 -2.33 -6.85 30.12
N LEU A 24 -2.59 -5.53 30.05
CA LEU A 24 -2.10 -4.68 28.98
C LEU A 24 -0.57 -4.57 28.97
N GLY A 25 0.04 -4.45 30.16
CA GLY A 25 1.50 -4.44 30.30
C GLY A 25 2.15 -5.76 29.88
N ASP A 26 1.52 -6.88 30.19
CA ASP A 26 1.99 -8.22 29.83
C ASP A 26 1.87 -8.48 28.30
N VAL A 27 0.79 -8.00 27.68
CA VAL A 27 0.61 -8.04 26.22
C VAL A 27 1.58 -7.11 25.50
N ALA A 28 1.76 -5.88 26.00
CA ALA A 28 2.70 -4.93 25.46
C ALA A 28 4.15 -5.42 25.60
N GLY A 29 4.52 -5.98 26.75
CA GLY A 29 5.83 -6.55 26.99
C GLY A 29 6.16 -7.74 26.11
N ARG A 30 5.19 -8.63 25.88
CA ARG A 30 5.34 -9.76 24.93
C ARG A 30 5.48 -9.31 23.50
N ASN A 31 4.67 -8.35 23.05
CA ASN A 31 4.75 -7.80 21.70
C ASN A 31 6.07 -7.08 21.43
N LEU A 32 6.63 -6.42 22.43
CA LEU A 32 7.96 -5.79 22.35
C LEU A 32 9.10 -6.84 22.37
N ALA A 33 8.98 -7.88 23.20
CA ALA A 33 9.98 -8.95 23.31
C ALA A 33 10.01 -9.85 22.05
N ASP A 34 8.83 -10.12 21.45
CA ASP A 34 8.72 -10.96 20.25
C ASP A 34 8.97 -10.18 18.95
N GLY A 35 9.29 -8.89 19.02
CA GLY A 35 9.40 -8.02 17.85
C GLY A 35 8.09 -7.90 17.05
N ARG A 36 6.96 -8.30 17.66
CA ARG A 36 5.61 -8.24 17.10
C ARG A 36 4.89 -6.93 17.41
N GLY A 37 5.61 -5.92 17.94
CA GLY A 37 5.09 -4.57 17.86
C GLY A 37 4.72 -4.33 16.41
N SER A 38 3.56 -3.74 16.13
CA SER A 38 3.17 -3.33 14.78
C SER A 38 4.12 -2.24 14.30
N GLU A 39 5.39 -2.62 14.13
CA GLU A 39 6.37 -1.78 13.48
C GLU A 39 5.90 -1.64 12.04
N TYR A 40 5.40 -0.48 11.72
CA TYR A 40 5.12 -0.11 10.36
C TYR A 40 6.40 -0.32 9.56
N ARG A 41 6.44 -1.37 8.76
CA ARG A 41 7.53 -1.68 7.85
C ARG A 41 7.10 -1.30 6.43
N PRO A 42 7.35 -0.06 6.02
CA PRO A 42 6.96 0.39 4.68
C PRO A 42 7.60 -0.44 3.57
N GLU A 43 8.64 -1.19 3.90
CA GLU A 43 9.42 -2.02 2.98
C GLU A 43 9.12 -3.52 3.09
N ALA A 44 8.06 -3.92 3.82
CA ALA A 44 7.76 -5.34 4.07
C ALA A 44 7.57 -6.18 2.79
N LEU A 45 7.13 -5.55 1.70
CA LEU A 45 6.96 -6.20 0.41
C LEU A 45 8.24 -6.25 -0.45
N ILE A 46 9.30 -5.54 -0.11
CA ILE A 46 10.53 -5.58 -0.91
C ILE A 46 11.11 -6.98 -0.91
N GLY A 47 11.31 -7.53 -2.11
CA GLY A 47 11.74 -8.91 -2.34
C GLY A 47 10.59 -9.93 -2.39
N GLN A 48 9.36 -9.54 -2.06
CA GLN A 48 8.18 -10.40 -2.10
C GLN A 48 7.45 -10.27 -3.45
N PRO A 49 6.72 -11.30 -3.88
CA PRO A 49 5.82 -11.17 -5.02
C PRO A 49 4.73 -10.14 -4.72
N VAL A 50 4.25 -9.45 -5.77
CA VAL A 50 3.05 -8.61 -5.68
C VAL A 50 1.89 -9.48 -5.17
N PRO A 51 1.12 -8.99 -4.18
CA PRO A 51 -0.03 -9.72 -3.65
C PRO A 51 -1.06 -10.06 -4.73
N GLU A 52 -1.71 -11.20 -4.54
CA GLU A 52 -2.81 -11.65 -5.40
C GLU A 52 -4.09 -10.89 -5.01
N THR A 53 -4.43 -9.89 -5.79
CA THR A 53 -5.60 -9.04 -5.54
C THR A 53 -6.31 -8.76 -6.86
N VAL A 54 -7.51 -9.32 -7.01
CA VAL A 54 -8.34 -9.15 -8.21
C VAL A 54 -9.17 -7.88 -8.08
N LEU A 55 -9.01 -6.97 -9.04
CA LEU A 55 -9.66 -5.66 -9.08
C LEU A 55 -10.36 -5.43 -10.42
N PRO A 56 -11.50 -4.69 -10.42
CA PRO A 56 -12.11 -4.20 -11.64
C PRO A 56 -11.19 -3.23 -12.38
N MET A 57 -11.17 -3.34 -13.70
CA MET A 57 -10.47 -2.39 -14.56
C MET A 57 -11.36 -1.17 -14.83
N LEU A 58 -10.76 0.01 -14.84
CA LEU A 58 -11.44 1.21 -15.33
C LEU A 58 -11.52 1.15 -16.86
N THR A 59 -12.72 0.93 -17.40
CA THR A 59 -12.98 0.95 -18.84
C THR A 59 -14.21 1.83 -19.13
N GLY A 60 -14.11 2.74 -20.11
CA GLY A 60 -15.23 3.62 -20.48
C GLY A 60 -15.78 4.43 -19.29
N ALA A 61 -17.09 4.70 -19.23
CA ALA A 61 -17.74 5.50 -18.18
C ALA A 61 -17.96 4.79 -16.84
N THR A 62 -17.73 3.50 -16.76
CA THR A 62 -17.86 2.68 -15.54
C THR A 62 -16.67 1.73 -15.45
N ALA A 63 -16.38 1.22 -14.24
CA ALA A 63 -15.50 0.07 -14.12
C ALA A 63 -16.03 -1.01 -15.06
N GLY A 64 -15.21 -1.45 -16.02
CA GLY A 64 -15.63 -2.36 -17.07
C GLY A 64 -15.82 -3.79 -16.57
N PRO A 65 -16.33 -4.68 -17.43
CA PRO A 65 -16.53 -6.10 -17.10
C PRO A 65 -15.19 -6.85 -16.89
N GLY A 66 -14.05 -6.21 -17.19
CA GLY A 66 -12.73 -6.81 -16.99
C GLY A 66 -12.31 -6.71 -15.54
N VAL A 67 -11.80 -7.81 -15.02
CA VAL A 67 -11.07 -7.86 -13.75
C VAL A 67 -9.64 -8.30 -14.03
N LEU A 68 -8.69 -7.78 -13.27
CA LEU A 68 -7.30 -8.17 -13.38
C LEU A 68 -6.74 -8.46 -11.99
N ASP A 69 -5.99 -9.54 -11.88
CA ASP A 69 -5.19 -9.79 -10.71
C ASP A 69 -3.91 -8.94 -10.79
N LEU A 70 -3.70 -8.11 -9.75
CA LEU A 70 -2.55 -7.22 -9.64
C LEU A 70 -1.21 -7.98 -9.76
N LYS A 71 -1.16 -9.21 -9.24
CA LYS A 71 0.00 -10.10 -9.36
C LYS A 71 0.35 -10.43 -10.81
N THR A 72 -0.64 -10.59 -11.67
CA THR A 72 -0.44 -10.94 -13.09
C THR A 72 -0.22 -9.73 -13.98
N ALA A 73 -0.56 -8.53 -13.52
CA ALA A 73 -0.41 -7.30 -14.29
C ALA A 73 1.03 -7.04 -14.77
N GLY A 74 2.03 -7.52 -14.02
CA GLY A 74 3.45 -7.33 -14.28
C GLY A 74 4.23 -8.57 -14.69
N VAL A 75 3.58 -9.72 -14.89
CA VAL A 75 4.31 -10.94 -15.25
C VAL A 75 4.94 -10.79 -16.63
N GLY A 76 6.28 -10.94 -16.68
CA GLY A 76 7.07 -10.83 -17.91
C GLY A 76 7.45 -9.41 -18.32
N LYS A 77 6.97 -8.37 -17.62
CA LYS A 77 7.32 -6.97 -17.92
C LYS A 77 7.54 -6.18 -16.63
N PRO A 78 8.68 -5.50 -16.48
CA PRO A 78 8.88 -4.63 -15.33
C PRO A 78 7.92 -3.43 -15.41
N MET A 79 7.39 -3.00 -14.25
CA MET A 79 6.43 -1.91 -14.17
C MET A 79 6.51 -1.17 -12.84
N LEU A 80 5.87 -0.01 -12.80
CA LEU A 80 5.52 0.66 -11.55
C LEU A 80 4.04 0.40 -11.24
N ILE A 81 3.71 0.21 -9.97
CA ILE A 81 2.33 0.25 -9.46
C ILE A 81 2.23 1.53 -8.65
N ASN A 82 1.39 2.46 -9.10
CA ASN A 82 1.15 3.72 -8.40
C ASN A 82 -0.25 3.69 -7.79
N VAL A 83 -0.32 3.83 -6.47
CA VAL A 83 -1.58 3.93 -5.72
C VAL A 83 -1.94 5.40 -5.61
N PHE A 84 -3.09 5.77 -6.13
CA PHE A 84 -3.54 7.16 -6.20
C PHE A 84 -5.05 7.28 -5.91
N ALA A 85 -5.55 8.50 -5.84
CA ALA A 85 -6.99 8.78 -5.81
C ALA A 85 -7.29 10.17 -6.37
N SER A 86 -8.51 10.37 -6.87
CA SER A 86 -8.97 11.66 -7.38
C SER A 86 -9.01 12.76 -6.31
N TRP A 87 -9.35 12.39 -5.08
CA TRP A 87 -9.39 13.27 -3.92
C TRP A 87 -8.02 13.58 -3.30
N CYS A 88 -6.93 12.94 -3.80
CA CYS A 88 -5.59 13.04 -3.23
C CYS A 88 -4.83 14.24 -3.81
N ALA A 89 -4.70 15.33 -3.07
CA ALA A 89 -3.97 16.51 -3.52
C ALA A 89 -2.47 16.25 -3.84
N PRO A 90 -1.71 15.46 -3.04
CA PRO A 90 -0.34 15.10 -3.39
C PRO A 90 -0.22 14.30 -4.69
N CYS A 91 -1.25 13.48 -5.04
CA CYS A 91 -1.28 12.75 -6.30
C CYS A 91 -1.33 13.67 -7.51
N ARG A 92 -2.02 14.81 -7.41
CA ARG A 92 -2.01 15.87 -8.45
C ARG A 92 -0.62 16.48 -8.62
N ILE A 93 0.14 16.60 -7.54
CA ILE A 93 1.49 17.18 -7.57
C ILE A 93 2.47 16.26 -8.30
N GLU A 94 2.38 14.93 -8.10
CA GLU A 94 3.26 13.96 -8.77
C GLU A 94 2.83 13.65 -10.20
N HIS A 95 1.59 13.94 -10.59
CA HIS A 95 1.00 13.52 -11.86
C HIS A 95 1.83 13.90 -13.11
N PRO A 96 2.43 15.12 -13.22
CA PRO A 96 3.30 15.46 -14.33
C PRO A 96 4.53 14.54 -14.47
N GLN A 97 5.04 14.01 -13.35
CA GLN A 97 6.17 13.07 -13.37
C GLN A 97 5.74 11.68 -13.87
N LEU A 98 4.53 11.24 -13.54
CA LEU A 98 3.96 10.01 -14.08
C LEU A 98 3.73 10.13 -15.59
N MET A 99 3.26 11.29 -16.09
CA MET A 99 3.15 11.58 -17.52
C MET A 99 4.52 11.54 -18.22
N ALA A 100 5.55 12.08 -17.59
CA ALA A 100 6.92 12.02 -18.10
C ALA A 100 7.46 10.57 -18.13
N LEU A 101 7.13 9.74 -17.13
CA LEU A 101 7.48 8.31 -17.11
C LEU A 101 6.82 7.57 -18.28
N LYS A 102 5.53 7.81 -18.53
CA LYS A 102 4.81 7.28 -19.71
C LYS A 102 5.50 7.67 -21.02
N ALA A 103 5.86 8.94 -21.18
CA ALA A 103 6.56 9.42 -22.37
C ALA A 103 7.93 8.75 -22.57
N ARG A 104 8.59 8.31 -21.49
CA ARG A 104 9.83 7.52 -21.51
C ARG A 104 9.60 6.02 -21.76
N GLY A 105 8.35 5.58 -21.94
CA GLY A 105 8.00 4.17 -22.16
C GLY A 105 8.01 3.31 -20.89
N VAL A 106 8.01 3.92 -19.70
CA VAL A 106 7.89 3.18 -18.43
C VAL A 106 6.43 2.78 -18.24
N ALA A 107 6.17 1.48 -18.08
CA ALA A 107 4.84 1.00 -17.78
C ALA A 107 4.44 1.35 -16.33
N VAL A 108 3.31 2.04 -16.18
CA VAL A 108 2.74 2.38 -14.87
C VAL A 108 1.31 1.83 -14.80
N VAL A 109 1.03 1.02 -13.80
CA VAL A 109 -0.32 0.54 -13.47
C VAL A 109 -0.86 1.42 -12.34
N GLY A 110 -2.02 2.04 -12.56
CA GLY A 110 -2.71 2.84 -11.55
C GLY A 110 -3.64 1.97 -10.70
N VAL A 111 -3.60 2.14 -9.39
CA VAL A 111 -4.59 1.59 -8.45
C VAL A 111 -5.32 2.76 -7.80
N ALA A 112 -6.56 2.99 -8.23
CA ALA A 112 -7.43 4.05 -7.68
C ALA A 112 -7.99 3.58 -6.34
N TRP A 113 -7.35 4.01 -5.26
CA TRP A 113 -7.58 3.54 -3.90
C TRP A 113 -8.70 4.33 -3.22
N LYS A 114 -9.73 3.61 -2.75
CA LYS A 114 -10.92 4.17 -2.10
C LYS A 114 -11.53 5.32 -2.90
N ASP A 115 -11.62 5.11 -4.20
CA ASP A 115 -12.07 6.11 -5.17
C ASP A 115 -13.28 5.63 -5.96
N ASP A 116 -14.10 6.56 -6.45
CA ASP A 116 -15.20 6.24 -7.34
C ASP A 116 -14.70 6.20 -8.80
N PRO A 117 -15.14 5.23 -9.61
CA PRO A 117 -14.74 5.15 -11.02
C PRO A 117 -15.03 6.41 -11.83
N ALA A 118 -16.12 7.13 -11.51
CA ALA A 118 -16.47 8.37 -12.21
C ALA A 118 -15.49 9.51 -11.84
N ASP A 119 -15.14 9.63 -10.55
CA ASP A 119 -14.22 10.64 -10.07
C ASP A 119 -12.78 10.35 -10.55
N THR A 120 -12.36 9.07 -10.52
CA THR A 120 -11.10 8.63 -11.11
C THR A 120 -11.00 9.02 -12.58
N ARG A 121 -12.08 8.82 -13.35
CA ARG A 121 -12.11 9.19 -14.76
C ARG A 121 -11.99 10.70 -14.96
N ALA A 122 -12.80 11.48 -14.25
CA ALA A 122 -12.76 12.94 -14.34
C ALA A 122 -11.35 13.47 -14.01
N PHE A 123 -10.68 12.88 -13.01
CA PHE A 123 -9.29 13.20 -12.67
C PHE A 123 -8.33 12.94 -13.85
N LEU A 124 -8.46 11.78 -14.52
CA LEU A 124 -7.60 11.42 -15.64
C LEU A 124 -7.93 12.21 -16.93
N GLU A 125 -9.18 12.58 -17.14
CA GLU A 125 -9.60 13.45 -18.23
C GLU A 125 -9.04 14.88 -18.06
N GLU A 126 -9.02 15.37 -16.82
CA GLU A 126 -8.49 16.71 -16.50
C GLU A 126 -6.96 16.78 -16.65
N LEU A 127 -6.23 15.80 -16.14
CA LEU A 127 -4.77 15.85 -16.01
C LEU A 127 -4.01 15.03 -17.08
N GLY A 128 -4.73 14.24 -17.88
CA GLY A 128 -4.17 13.23 -18.75
C GLY A 128 -4.04 11.87 -18.05
N ASP A 129 -3.93 10.79 -18.83
CA ASP A 129 -3.80 9.44 -18.30
C ASP A 129 -2.36 8.94 -18.42
N PRO A 130 -1.58 8.83 -17.31
CA PRO A 130 -0.21 8.33 -17.33
C PRO A 130 -0.15 6.80 -17.35
N TYR A 131 -1.25 6.10 -17.07
CA TYR A 131 -1.27 4.67 -16.79
C TYR A 131 -1.40 3.83 -18.06
N SER A 132 -0.82 2.65 -18.03
CA SER A 132 -1.06 1.60 -19.04
C SER A 132 -2.40 0.90 -18.81
N MET A 133 -2.84 0.89 -17.55
CA MET A 133 -4.15 0.45 -17.09
C MET A 133 -4.45 1.05 -15.73
N VAL A 134 -5.72 1.16 -15.40
CA VAL A 134 -6.20 1.61 -14.08
C VAL A 134 -7.09 0.54 -13.48
N LEU A 135 -6.80 0.17 -12.25
CA LEU A 135 -7.57 -0.76 -11.42
C LEU A 135 -8.31 0.02 -10.33
N ILE A 136 -9.55 -0.35 -10.07
CA ILE A 136 -10.40 0.34 -9.09
C ILE A 136 -10.42 -0.46 -7.79
N ASP A 137 -9.86 0.12 -6.74
CA ASP A 137 -9.84 -0.43 -5.38
C ASP A 137 -10.81 0.35 -4.47
N ARG A 138 -12.10 0.29 -4.78
CA ARG A 138 -13.13 1.07 -4.07
C ARG A 138 -13.17 0.77 -2.57
N GLU A 139 -12.95 -0.47 -2.20
CA GLU A 139 -12.99 -0.92 -0.80
C GLU A 139 -11.65 -0.79 -0.07
N GLY A 140 -10.58 -0.48 -0.78
CA GLY A 140 -9.23 -0.33 -0.22
C GLY A 140 -8.54 -1.67 0.06
N ARG A 141 -8.97 -2.75 -0.58
CA ARG A 141 -8.43 -4.10 -0.37
C ARG A 141 -6.99 -4.23 -0.87
N ALA A 142 -6.73 -3.76 -2.10
CA ALA A 142 -5.38 -3.75 -2.63
C ALA A 142 -4.44 -2.90 -1.76
N GLY A 143 -4.96 -1.79 -1.21
CA GLY A 143 -4.20 -0.97 -0.27
C GLY A 143 -3.79 -1.74 0.98
N LEU A 144 -4.66 -2.58 1.53
CA LEU A 144 -4.35 -3.46 2.67
C LEU A 144 -3.32 -4.53 2.29
N ASP A 145 -3.50 -5.21 1.16
CA ASP A 145 -2.62 -6.26 0.68
C ASP A 145 -1.22 -5.72 0.34
N LEU A 146 -1.13 -4.50 -0.21
CA LEU A 146 0.11 -3.77 -0.49
C LEU A 146 0.73 -3.13 0.75
N GLY A 147 0.03 -3.12 1.88
CA GLY A 147 0.51 -2.50 3.11
C GLY A 147 0.78 -1.00 2.96
N ILE A 148 -0.10 -0.28 2.25
CA ILE A 148 0.01 1.17 2.11
C ILE A 148 -0.53 1.88 3.36
N THR A 149 -0.03 3.08 3.60
CA THR A 149 -0.53 3.98 4.66
C THR A 149 -1.38 5.11 4.12
N GLY A 150 -1.30 5.36 2.82
CA GLY A 150 -2.04 6.43 2.16
C GLY A 150 -1.70 6.51 0.68
N ALA A 151 -2.24 7.52 0.00
CA ALA A 151 -1.90 7.85 -1.36
C ALA A 151 -1.16 9.21 -1.39
N PRO A 152 -0.15 9.38 -2.27
CA PRO A 152 0.33 8.37 -3.20
C PRO A 152 1.41 7.46 -2.61
N GLU A 153 1.46 6.22 -3.07
CA GLU A 153 2.59 5.32 -2.87
C GLU A 153 2.91 4.60 -4.19
N THR A 154 4.19 4.40 -4.49
CA THR A 154 4.62 3.76 -5.75
C THR A 154 5.54 2.57 -5.48
N PHE A 155 5.21 1.44 -6.08
CA PHE A 155 5.98 0.19 -6.00
C PHE A 155 6.66 -0.07 -7.34
N ALA A 156 7.95 -0.38 -7.31
CA ALA A 156 8.71 -0.87 -8.44
C ALA A 156 8.64 -2.40 -8.48
N VAL A 157 8.20 -2.97 -9.60
CA VAL A 157 7.99 -4.40 -9.77
C VAL A 157 8.87 -4.90 -10.92
N ASP A 158 9.68 -5.94 -10.65
CA ASP A 158 10.54 -6.57 -11.65
C ASP A 158 9.74 -7.46 -12.62
N ALA A 159 10.40 -7.94 -13.67
CA ALA A 159 9.79 -8.83 -14.66
C ALA A 159 9.35 -10.19 -14.09
N MET A 160 9.78 -10.52 -12.88
CA MET A 160 9.35 -11.74 -12.15
C MET A 160 8.10 -11.47 -11.28
N GLY A 161 7.54 -10.24 -11.31
CA GLY A 161 6.40 -9.86 -10.50
C GLY A 161 6.73 -9.63 -9.02
N ARG A 162 7.98 -9.29 -8.69
CA ARG A 162 8.40 -9.01 -7.31
C ARG A 162 8.57 -7.51 -7.09
N VAL A 163 8.18 -7.04 -5.93
CA VAL A 163 8.45 -5.67 -5.49
C VAL A 163 9.94 -5.53 -5.21
N VAL A 164 10.62 -4.65 -5.90
CA VAL A 164 12.08 -4.42 -5.78
C VAL A 164 12.44 -3.09 -5.15
N ALA A 165 11.51 -2.13 -5.15
CA ALA A 165 11.64 -0.86 -4.45
C ALA A 165 10.25 -0.26 -4.16
N LYS A 166 10.19 0.71 -3.25
CA LYS A 166 8.97 1.43 -2.87
C LYS A 166 9.30 2.91 -2.64
N ALA A 167 8.38 3.80 -3.02
CA ALA A 167 8.32 5.18 -2.57
C ALA A 167 7.00 5.40 -1.84
N SER A 168 7.06 5.92 -0.61
CA SER A 168 5.89 6.20 0.26
C SER A 168 5.57 7.70 0.33
N ALA A 169 6.01 8.45 -0.65
CA ALA A 169 5.79 9.89 -0.79
C ALA A 169 5.56 10.22 -2.27
N PRO A 170 5.00 11.41 -2.59
CA PRO A 170 4.80 11.84 -3.96
C PRO A 170 6.11 11.84 -4.76
N LEU A 171 6.07 11.37 -5.99
CA LEU A 171 7.20 11.31 -6.92
C LEU A 171 7.51 12.70 -7.48
N VAL A 172 8.13 13.55 -6.66
CA VAL A 172 8.56 14.92 -7.06
C VAL A 172 10.08 15.05 -7.13
N ASN A 173 10.81 14.09 -6.56
CA ASN A 173 12.27 14.07 -6.55
C ASN A 173 12.79 13.19 -7.68
N GLN A 174 13.58 13.79 -8.60
CA GLN A 174 14.12 13.07 -9.75
C GLN A 174 15.02 11.89 -9.34
N ALA A 175 15.81 12.02 -8.28
CA ALA A 175 16.67 10.94 -7.80
C ALA A 175 15.85 9.72 -7.32
N GLU A 176 14.69 9.96 -6.70
CA GLU A 176 13.78 8.90 -6.28
C GLU A 176 13.13 8.21 -7.48
N ILE A 177 12.69 8.98 -8.48
CA ILE A 177 12.16 8.45 -9.73
C ILE A 177 13.21 7.59 -10.44
N ASP A 178 14.43 8.07 -10.57
CA ASP A 178 15.52 7.35 -11.22
C ASP A 178 15.89 6.07 -10.44
N ARG A 179 15.82 6.10 -9.10
CA ARG A 179 16.00 4.92 -8.25
C ARG A 179 14.94 3.84 -8.53
N LEU A 180 13.67 4.22 -8.65
CA LEU A 180 12.58 3.27 -8.96
C LEU A 180 12.74 2.71 -10.37
N VAL A 181 13.04 3.56 -11.36
CA VAL A 181 13.25 3.15 -12.76
C VAL A 181 14.46 2.21 -12.87
N ALA A 182 15.57 2.53 -12.22
CA ALA A 182 16.73 1.66 -12.18
C ALA A 182 16.43 0.30 -11.51
N ALA A 183 15.61 0.31 -10.45
CA ALA A 183 15.24 -0.90 -9.76
C ALA A 183 14.43 -1.89 -10.63
N ILE A 184 13.49 -1.40 -11.47
CA ILE A 184 12.72 -2.26 -12.37
C ILE A 184 13.53 -2.76 -13.56
N GLN A 185 14.61 -2.06 -13.94
CA GLN A 185 15.49 -2.41 -15.05
C GLN A 185 16.65 -3.33 -14.61
N ALA A 186 16.90 -3.43 -13.33
CA ALA A 186 17.96 -4.29 -12.80
C ALA A 186 17.65 -5.78 -13.07
N PRO A 187 18.68 -6.60 -13.38
CA PRO A 187 18.48 -8.04 -13.50
C PRO A 187 17.89 -8.60 -12.21
N PRO A 188 16.96 -9.60 -12.31
CA PRO A 188 16.33 -10.20 -11.14
C PRO A 188 17.38 -10.75 -10.17
N ARG A 189 17.34 -10.32 -8.91
CA ARG A 189 18.24 -10.88 -7.88
C ARG A 189 17.74 -12.28 -7.48
N PRO A 190 18.64 -13.26 -7.31
CA PRO A 190 18.29 -14.53 -6.68
C PRO A 190 17.69 -14.26 -5.30
N LEU A 191 16.64 -15.01 -4.94
CA LEU A 191 16.13 -14.98 -3.58
C LEU A 191 17.27 -15.36 -2.61
N PRO A 192 17.41 -14.69 -1.46
CA PRO A 192 18.25 -15.19 -0.40
C PRO A 192 17.74 -16.61 -0.08
N THR A 193 18.60 -17.61 -0.27
CA THR A 193 18.30 -18.98 0.14
C THR A 193 17.96 -18.94 1.62
N ALA A 194 16.71 -19.30 1.97
CA ALA A 194 16.30 -19.42 3.36
C ALA A 194 17.23 -20.45 4.02
N THR A 195 18.19 -19.97 4.79
CA THR A 195 19.00 -20.82 5.65
C THR A 195 18.03 -21.38 6.70
N ARG A 196 17.56 -22.61 6.49
CA ARG A 196 16.86 -23.38 7.53
C ARG A 196 17.83 -23.49 8.72
N ARG A 197 17.49 -22.83 9.79
CA ARG A 197 18.04 -23.15 11.12
C ARG A 197 17.05 -24.04 11.85
#